data_5470a3fd2a143f4f006db6c067d05112
#
_entry.id   5470a3fd2a143f4f006db6c067d05112
#
_cell.length_a   1.000
_cell.length_b   1.000
_cell.length_c   1.000
_cell.angle_alpha   90.00
_cell.angle_beta   90.00
_cell.angle_gamma   90.00
#
_symmetry.space_group_name_H-M   'P 1'
#
loop_
_entity.id
_entity.type
_entity.pdbx_description
1 polymer ?
#
loop_
_entity_poly.entity_id
_entity_poly.type
_entity_poly.pdbx_seq_one_letter_code
_entity_poly.pdbx_strand_id
1 'polypeptide(L)' 'MSVTNLTEKRFIKCIEGNGFLYDATHQGYTRVWETNTPDGKLQCLEVYKQENNQWKQIMYGSDGSIFFTEDININEHIG' A
#
# COMPACT_ATOMS: atom_id res chain seq x y z
N MET A 1 5.13 20.76 12.54
CA MET A 1 6.23 19.88 12.19
C MET A 1 5.83 18.42 12.26
N SER A 2 6.04 17.75 11.21
CA SER A 2 5.76 16.33 11.17
C SER A 2 6.95 15.58 11.78
N VAL A 3 6.68 14.73 12.74
CA VAL A 3 7.70 13.89 13.31
C VAL A 3 7.44 12.46 12.84
N THR A 4 8.36 11.92 12.05
CA THR A 4 8.28 10.52 11.69
C THR A 4 8.60 9.73 12.94
N ASN A 5 7.61 9.14 13.53
CA ASN A 5 7.81 8.38 14.76
C ASN A 5 8.32 6.98 14.44
N LEU A 6 8.75 6.28 15.47
CA LEU A 6 9.32 4.95 15.30
C LEU A 6 8.31 3.96 14.74
N THR A 7 7.05 4.13 15.06
CA THR A 7 5.98 3.26 14.56
C THR A 7 5.87 3.37 13.05
N GLU A 8 5.88 4.61 12.53
CA GLU A 8 5.80 4.83 11.10
C GLU A 8 7.03 4.25 10.39
N LYS A 9 8.22 4.46 10.94
CA LYS A 9 9.43 3.90 10.36
C LYS A 9 9.40 2.39 10.32
N ARG A 10 8.90 1.76 11.38
CA ARG A 10 8.78 0.31 11.42
C ARG A 10 7.78 -0.21 10.40
N PHE A 11 6.66 0.50 10.26
CA PHE A 11 5.66 0.13 9.27
C PHE A 11 6.24 0.18 7.87
N ILE A 12 6.95 1.27 7.54
CA ILE A 12 7.57 1.42 6.23
C ILE A 12 8.58 0.31 5.98
N LYS A 13 9.40 -0.01 6.95
CA LYS A 13 10.36 -1.11 6.81
C LYS A 13 9.66 -2.44 6.59
N CYS A 14 8.54 -2.64 7.27
CA CYS A 14 7.78 -3.87 7.16
C CYS A 14 7.24 -4.06 5.73
N ILE A 15 6.63 -3.02 5.17
CA ILE A 15 6.08 -3.13 3.82
C ILE A 15 7.18 -3.18 2.77
N GLU A 16 8.29 -2.49 2.98
CA GLU A 16 9.44 -2.61 2.08
C GLU A 16 9.98 -4.03 2.07
N GLY A 17 10.01 -4.67 3.24
CA GLY A 17 10.43 -6.05 3.36
C GLY A 17 9.48 -7.01 2.65
N ASN A 18 8.26 -6.59 2.39
CA ASN A 18 7.27 -7.37 1.65
C ASN A 18 7.23 -7.02 0.16
N GLY A 19 8.17 -6.22 -0.31
CA GLY A 19 8.29 -5.94 -1.72
C GLY A 19 7.65 -4.63 -2.17
N PHE A 20 7.17 -3.81 -1.25
CA PHE A 20 6.62 -2.50 -1.60
C PHE A 20 7.74 -1.50 -1.83
N LEU A 21 7.61 -0.70 -2.89
CA LEU A 21 8.58 0.33 -3.23
C LEU A 21 7.86 1.67 -3.34
N TYR A 22 8.52 2.73 -2.93
CA TYR A 22 7.91 4.05 -3.01
C TYR A 22 7.75 4.47 -4.46
N ASP A 23 6.56 4.95 -4.78
CA ASP A 23 6.21 5.43 -6.12
C ASP A 23 5.65 6.84 -5.99
N ALA A 24 6.38 7.82 -6.52
CA ALA A 24 5.98 9.21 -6.43
C ALA A 24 4.67 9.50 -7.17
N THR A 25 4.38 8.76 -8.23
CA THR A 25 3.14 8.94 -8.99
C THR A 25 1.92 8.68 -8.12
N HIS A 26 2.00 7.67 -7.27
CA HIS A 26 0.92 7.32 -6.36
C HIS A 26 1.10 7.96 -4.97
N GLN A 27 2.25 8.60 -4.75
CA GLN A 27 2.59 9.22 -3.47
C GLN A 27 2.54 8.22 -2.33
N GLY A 28 3.00 7.00 -2.59
CA GLY A 28 2.96 5.95 -1.59
C GLY A 28 3.79 4.75 -1.98
N TYR A 29 3.71 3.72 -1.16
CA TYR A 29 4.45 2.48 -1.38
C TYR A 29 3.56 1.51 -2.13
N THR A 30 4.08 0.97 -3.23
CA THR A 30 3.28 0.18 -4.15
C THR A 30 3.88 -1.20 -4.37
N ARG A 31 3.01 -2.15 -4.65
CA ARG A 31 3.41 -3.49 -5.05
C ARG A 31 2.38 -4.03 -6.03
N VAL A 32 2.87 -4.64 -7.12
CA VAL A 32 2.00 -5.26 -8.12
C VAL A 32 1.74 -6.70 -7.71
N TRP A 33 0.48 -7.08 -7.73
CA TRP A 33 0.04 -8.45 -7.48
C TRP A 33 -0.47 -9.06 -8.77
N GLU A 34 -0.16 -10.33 -8.97
CA GLU A 34 -0.71 -11.10 -10.09
C GLU A 34 -1.34 -12.36 -9.52
N THR A 35 -2.48 -12.72 -10.07
CA THR A 35 -3.11 -13.99 -9.76
C THR A 35 -3.63 -14.61 -11.04
N ASN A 36 -3.57 -15.94 -11.11
CA ASN A 36 -4.10 -16.67 -12.24
C ASN A 36 -5.58 -16.94 -12.04
N THR A 37 -6.37 -16.61 -13.05
CA THR A 37 -7.80 -16.91 -13.05
C THR A 37 -8.12 -17.78 -14.25
N PRO A 38 -9.31 -18.41 -14.29
CA PRO A 38 -9.70 -19.19 -15.49
C PRO A 38 -9.70 -18.36 -16.76
N ASP A 39 -9.88 -17.04 -16.64
CA ASP A 39 -9.93 -16.14 -17.80
C ASP A 39 -8.58 -15.51 -18.11
N GLY A 40 -7.51 -15.92 -17.42
CA GLY A 40 -6.19 -15.38 -17.62
C GLY A 40 -5.59 -14.82 -16.35
N LYS A 41 -4.60 -13.93 -16.50
CA LYS A 41 -3.97 -13.30 -15.37
C LYS A 41 -4.70 -12.03 -14.97
N LEU A 42 -4.96 -11.88 -13.68
CA LEU A 42 -5.49 -10.66 -13.11
C LEU A 42 -4.35 -9.95 -12.40
N GLN A 43 -4.16 -8.67 -12.73
CA GLN A 43 -3.17 -7.83 -12.07
C GLN A 43 -3.88 -6.77 -11.25
N CYS A 44 -3.32 -6.48 -10.08
CA CYS A 44 -3.78 -5.37 -9.28
C CYS A 44 -2.58 -4.70 -8.63
N LEU A 45 -2.75 -3.42 -8.29
CA LEU A 45 -1.72 -2.64 -7.64
C LEU A 45 -2.18 -2.32 -6.23
N GLU A 46 -1.37 -2.71 -5.26
CA GLU A 46 -1.63 -2.40 -3.86
C GLU A 46 -0.79 -1.21 -3.46
N VAL A 47 -1.41 -0.22 -2.83
CA VAL A 47 -0.76 1.02 -2.43
C VAL A 47 -1.00 1.28 -0.95
N TYR A 48 0.07 1.61 -0.24
CA TYR A 48 -0.01 2.15 1.11
C TYR A 48 0.43 3.60 1.05
N LYS A 49 -0.46 4.52 1.35
CA LYS A 49 -0.13 5.93 1.33
C LYS A 49 -0.66 6.63 2.57
N GLN A 50 -0.06 7.77 2.88
CA GLN A 50 -0.49 8.58 4.01
C GLN A 50 -1.14 9.85 3.50
N GLU A 51 -2.35 10.13 4.00
CA GLU A 51 -3.08 11.36 3.72
C GLU A 51 -3.57 11.92 5.05
N ASN A 52 -3.29 13.20 5.30
CA ASN A 52 -3.74 13.87 6.52
C ASN A 52 -3.39 13.09 7.78
N ASN A 53 -2.17 12.57 7.82
CA ASN A 53 -1.65 11.76 8.94
C ASN A 53 -2.37 10.43 9.13
N GLN A 54 -3.16 10.01 8.15
CA GLN A 54 -3.85 8.73 8.18
C GLN A 54 -3.30 7.83 7.08
N TRP A 55 -2.85 6.65 7.44
CA TRP A 55 -2.41 5.67 6.46
C TRP A 55 -3.61 4.96 5.86
N LYS A 56 -3.52 4.72 4.57
CA LYS A 56 -4.58 4.06 3.82
C LYS A 56 -4.02 2.97 2.95
N GLN A 57 -4.78 1.91 2.80
CA GLN A 57 -4.52 0.86 1.83
C GLN A 57 -5.50 1.03 0.68
N ILE A 58 -4.98 1.06 -0.53
CA ILE A 58 -5.79 1.23 -1.73
C ILE A 58 -5.40 0.14 -2.71
N MET A 59 -6.39 -0.48 -3.34
CA MET A 59 -6.13 -1.47 -4.38
C MET A 59 -6.75 -1.02 -5.69
N TYR A 60 -5.93 -0.96 -6.71
CA TYR A 60 -6.34 -0.60 -8.06
C TYR A 60 -6.41 -1.83 -8.94
N GLY A 61 -7.43 -1.90 -9.77
CA GLY A 61 -7.53 -2.94 -10.77
C GLY A 61 -6.62 -2.64 -11.96
N SER A 62 -6.57 -3.58 -12.91
CA SER A 62 -5.72 -3.44 -14.09
C SER A 62 -6.14 -2.28 -14.99
N ASP A 63 -7.37 -1.83 -14.88
CA ASP A 63 -7.88 -0.68 -15.64
C ASP A 63 -7.63 0.64 -14.92
N GLY A 64 -6.97 0.60 -13.75
CA GLY A 64 -6.68 1.79 -12.97
C GLY A 64 -7.78 2.23 -12.02
N SER A 65 -8.91 1.53 -12.00
CA SER A 65 -9.99 1.89 -11.08
C SER A 65 -9.70 1.36 -9.68
N ILE A 66 -10.20 2.08 -8.68
CA ILE A 66 -10.07 1.66 -7.28
C ILE A 66 -11.19 0.68 -6.97
N PHE A 67 -10.84 -0.52 -6.50
CA PHE A 67 -11.87 -1.47 -6.08
C PHE A 67 -11.84 -1.74 -4.58
N PHE A 68 -10.86 -1.22 -3.87
CA PHE A 68 -10.79 -1.38 -2.42
C PHE A 68 -10.00 -0.23 -1.82
N THR A 69 -10.50 0.31 -0.71
CA THR A 69 -9.75 1.30 0.07
C THR A 69 -10.15 1.13 1.54
N GLU A 70 -9.18 1.31 2.41
CA GLU A 70 -9.39 1.14 3.84
C GLU A 70 -8.38 1.99 4.61
N ASP A 71 -8.86 2.65 5.66
CA ASP A 71 -7.98 3.30 6.61
C ASP A 71 -7.33 2.22 7.47
N ILE A 72 -6.03 2.33 7.70
CA ILE A 72 -5.33 1.33 8.49
C ILE A 72 -4.68 1.96 9.70
N ASN A 73 -4.62 1.16 10.76
CA ASN A 73 -3.88 1.52 11.96
C ASN A 73 -2.53 0.83 11.89
N ILE A 74 -1.47 1.62 11.65
CA ILE A 74 -0.15 1.04 11.43
C ILE A 74 0.38 0.32 12.66
N ASN A 75 -0.12 0.65 13.85
CA ASN A 75 0.29 -0.06 15.06
C ASN A 75 -0.11 -1.54 15.02
N GLU A 76 -1.17 -1.85 14.32
CA GLU A 76 -1.64 -3.24 14.19
C GLU A 76 -0.87 -4.00 13.12
N HIS A 77 -0.22 -3.30 12.20
CA HIS A 77 0.48 -3.93 11.07
C HIS A 77 1.94 -4.27 11.35
N ILE A 78 2.49 -3.76 12.43
CA ILE A 78 3.88 -4.04 12.76
C ILE A 78 4.02 -5.07 13.88
N GLY A 79 2.90 -5.58 14.33
CA GLY A 79 2.73 -6.57 15.36
C GLY A 79 3.95 -7.12 16.01
#